data_100b66cd52620b3e8011b99368aa13d6
#
_entry.id   100b66cd52620b3e8011b99368aa13d6
#
_cell.length_a   1.000
_cell.length_b   1.000
_cell.length_c   1.000
_cell.angle_alpha   90.00
_cell.angle_beta   90.00
_cell.angle_gamma   90.00
#
_symmetry.space_group_name_H-M   'P 1'
#
loop_
_entity.id
_entity.type
_entity.pdbx_description
1 polymer ?
#
loop_
_entity_poly.entity_id
_entity_poly.type
_entity_poly.pdbx_seq_one_letter_code
_entity_poly.pdbx_strand_id
1 'polypeptide(L)'
;LVGSEMCRRDSISLGGPGSIAVRRCCLAAGKRIPQDFSWVSVDDDDFTQVYSEDITHVRLDPAVFRAGIEDPPGSDSPVICRPEFLIRHSTGMLPKDPYGQLACRENAVNLSITEKMLLQKKGCRVGVSFAQADTLYSQMILQGIREVAANLNFELLPVQDARLTQTLEESQLVWLLQNGAEAVISVSNDHTEMAGPFDRISRSSRVPLILGSHLPAILSPTAYYSCVTTNDEEKGRQAAQFLAEQMLPRGLQRLILITDKRTNMDSQRCMQALLAVLSGDYPLIRVLEQVTVQSSYGLQAFRQLYEQYPDMQGLYVQDAGVAAEISRFLCTCGREDIVIVTSQLNSTIANQILQSAGGWVG
;
A
#
# COMPACT_ATOMS: atom_id res chain seq x y z
N LEU A 1 6.49 21.40 37.90
CA LEU A 1 5.71 21.00 36.74
C LEU A 1 6.72 20.74 35.62
N VAL A 2 7.15 19.51 35.47
CA VAL A 2 7.91 19.08 34.29
C VAL A 2 6.90 19.14 33.16
N GLY A 3 7.09 20.12 32.26
CA GLY A 3 6.26 20.26 31.08
C GLY A 3 6.42 19.06 30.20
N SER A 4 5.37 18.27 30.05
CA SER A 4 5.22 17.42 28.89
C SER A 4 5.27 18.35 27.67
N GLU A 5 6.33 18.28 26.90
CA GLU A 5 6.37 18.83 25.57
C GLU A 5 5.32 18.08 24.76
N MET A 6 4.08 18.55 24.83
CA MET A 6 3.09 18.20 23.82
C MET A 6 3.58 18.84 22.53
N CYS A 7 4.39 18.13 21.79
CA CYS A 7 4.71 18.49 20.43
C CYS A 7 3.37 18.52 19.66
N ARG A 8 2.84 19.72 19.43
CA ARG A 8 1.74 19.90 18.49
C ARG A 8 2.29 19.53 17.12
N ARG A 9 1.90 18.36 16.61
CA ARG A 9 2.38 17.85 15.34
C ARG A 9 1.40 18.09 14.21
N ASP A 10 0.22 18.64 14.53
CA ASP A 10 -0.89 18.73 13.60
C ASP A 10 -1.54 20.11 13.66
N SER A 11 -2.00 20.61 12.52
CA SER A 11 -2.76 21.85 12.40
C SER A 11 -3.86 21.74 11.36
N ILE A 12 -4.95 22.44 11.62
CA ILE A 12 -5.99 22.69 10.64
C ILE A 12 -6.02 24.20 10.39
N SER A 13 -5.86 24.62 9.13
CA SER A 13 -6.03 26.01 8.71
C SER A 13 -7.35 26.21 8.01
N LEU A 14 -7.90 27.41 8.13
CA LEU A 14 -9.14 27.81 7.45
C LEU A 14 -8.79 28.86 6.40
N GLY A 15 -9.15 28.55 5.15
CA GLY A 15 -8.94 29.42 4.00
C GLY A 15 -7.49 29.63 3.58
N GLY A 16 -7.27 30.18 2.39
CA GLY A 16 -5.97 30.40 1.79
C GLY A 16 -5.00 31.26 2.61
N PRO A 17 -5.42 32.41 3.20
CA PRO A 17 -4.55 33.23 4.05
C PRO A 17 -4.04 32.46 5.29
N GLY A 18 -4.89 31.65 5.93
CA GLY A 18 -4.49 30.77 7.05
C GLY A 18 -3.47 29.74 6.64
N SER A 19 -3.64 29.16 5.48
CA SER A 19 -2.74 28.16 4.90
C SER A 19 -1.35 28.75 4.62
N ILE A 20 -1.29 29.97 4.07
CA ILE A 20 -0.03 30.67 3.83
C ILE A 20 0.69 30.98 5.14
N ALA A 21 -0.06 31.41 6.16
CA ALA A 21 0.53 31.70 7.48
C ALA A 21 1.14 30.44 8.11
N VAL A 22 0.43 29.31 8.12
CA VAL A 22 0.95 28.02 8.62
C VAL A 22 2.24 27.64 7.91
N ARG A 23 2.25 27.67 6.56
CA ARG A 23 3.43 27.35 5.77
C ARG A 23 4.63 28.23 6.11
N ARG A 24 4.42 29.55 6.22
CA ARG A 24 5.48 30.50 6.59
C ARG A 24 6.02 30.22 7.98
N CYS A 25 5.16 29.93 8.94
CA CYS A 25 5.58 29.60 10.30
C CYS A 25 6.39 28.30 10.32
N CYS A 26 5.96 27.27 9.62
CA CYS A 26 6.71 26.00 9.53
C CYS A 26 8.09 26.19 8.90
N LEU A 27 8.18 26.94 7.78
CA LEU A 27 9.44 27.24 7.12
C LEU A 27 10.37 28.06 8.04
N ALA A 28 9.85 29.10 8.71
CA ALA A 28 10.62 29.93 9.64
C ALA A 28 11.11 29.14 10.86
N ALA A 29 10.35 28.13 11.30
CA ALA A 29 10.73 27.25 12.39
C ALA A 29 11.56 26.03 11.95
N GLY A 30 11.96 25.96 10.67
CA GLY A 30 12.69 24.82 10.12
C GLY A 30 11.94 23.48 10.19
N LYS A 31 10.61 23.52 10.26
CA LYS A 31 9.78 22.32 10.33
C LYS A 31 9.43 21.81 8.94
N ARG A 32 9.56 20.50 8.75
CA ARG A 32 9.23 19.83 7.50
C ARG A 32 7.78 19.31 7.55
N ILE A 33 7.03 19.53 6.49
CA ILE A 33 5.67 19.02 6.31
C ILE A 33 5.76 17.85 5.36
N PRO A 34 5.22 16.69 5.72
CA PRO A 34 4.50 16.29 6.94
C PRO A 34 5.39 15.64 8.02
N GLN A 35 6.72 15.58 7.85
CA GLN A 35 7.62 14.79 8.71
C GLN A 35 7.59 15.26 10.18
N ASP A 36 7.64 16.57 10.36
CA ASP A 36 7.68 17.21 11.68
C ASP A 36 6.32 17.80 12.07
N PHE A 37 5.40 17.94 11.07
CA PHE A 37 4.17 18.67 11.25
C PHE A 37 3.13 18.30 10.16
N SER A 38 2.01 17.71 10.53
CA SER A 38 0.90 17.43 9.61
C SER A 38 -0.04 18.62 9.50
N TRP A 39 -0.54 18.85 8.30
CA TRP A 39 -1.37 20.02 8.04
C TRP A 39 -2.54 19.72 7.11
N VAL A 40 -3.74 20.14 7.53
CA VAL A 40 -4.98 20.10 6.74
C VAL A 40 -5.48 21.52 6.54
N SER A 41 -5.88 21.86 5.33
CA SER A 41 -6.60 23.09 5.02
C SER A 41 -8.09 22.81 4.86
N VAL A 42 -8.93 23.71 5.32
CA VAL A 42 -10.36 23.71 5.04
C VAL A 42 -10.67 24.93 4.19
N ASP A 43 -11.54 24.77 3.20
CA ASP A 43 -11.85 25.73 2.14
C ASP A 43 -10.69 25.89 1.13
N ASP A 44 -10.89 25.29 -0.01
CA ASP A 44 -9.99 25.36 -1.16
C ASP A 44 -10.43 26.54 -2.03
N ASP A 45 -9.83 27.69 -1.81
CA ASP A 45 -9.91 28.76 -2.79
C ASP A 45 -8.83 28.56 -3.88
N ASP A 46 -9.00 29.18 -5.03
CA ASP A 46 -8.03 29.12 -6.15
C ASP A 46 -6.59 29.46 -5.74
N PHE A 47 -6.42 30.08 -4.57
CA PHE A 47 -5.15 30.49 -4.00
C PHE A 47 -4.35 29.29 -3.45
N THR A 48 -5.02 28.29 -2.91
CA THR A 48 -4.35 27.06 -2.43
C THR A 48 -3.90 26.18 -3.59
N GLN A 49 -4.58 26.21 -4.73
CA GLN A 49 -4.18 25.48 -5.94
C GLN A 49 -2.90 26.03 -6.57
N VAL A 50 -2.69 27.34 -6.54
CA VAL A 50 -1.52 27.99 -7.15
C VAL A 50 -0.26 27.83 -6.30
N TYR A 51 -0.39 27.75 -4.98
CA TYR A 51 0.77 27.75 -4.05
C TYR A 51 1.09 26.40 -3.43
N SER A 52 0.22 25.40 -3.52
CA SER A 52 0.50 24.09 -2.94
C SER A 52 -0.41 22.99 -3.46
N GLU A 53 0.00 22.35 -4.54
CA GLU A 53 -0.57 21.08 -4.98
C GLU A 53 -0.47 19.98 -3.89
N ASP A 54 0.19 20.28 -2.77
CA ASP A 54 0.61 19.30 -1.76
C ASP A 54 -0.17 19.35 -0.45
N ILE A 55 -1.14 20.25 -0.27
CA ILE A 55 -1.87 20.36 1.00
C ILE A 55 -3.11 19.44 0.97
N THR A 56 -3.20 18.55 1.97
CA THR A 56 -4.45 17.83 2.27
C THR A 56 -5.52 18.83 2.63
N HIS A 57 -6.67 18.77 1.98
CA HIS A 57 -7.72 19.74 2.23
C HIS A 57 -9.13 19.14 2.22
N VAL A 58 -10.01 19.83 2.92
CA VAL A 58 -11.42 19.59 2.95
C VAL A 58 -12.07 20.59 2.00
N ARG A 59 -12.63 20.11 0.90
CA ARG A 59 -13.28 20.92 -0.11
C ARG A 59 -14.79 20.85 0.04
N LEU A 60 -15.42 22.01 0.07
CA LEU A 60 -16.87 22.11 -0.06
C LEU A 60 -17.20 22.30 -1.54
N ASP A 61 -17.96 21.39 -2.11
CA ASP A 61 -18.33 21.47 -3.54
C ASP A 61 -19.29 22.66 -3.76
N PRO A 62 -18.90 23.69 -4.51
CA PRO A 62 -19.77 24.83 -4.82
C PRO A 62 -21.06 24.42 -5.54
N ALA A 63 -21.09 23.31 -6.27
CA ALA A 63 -22.27 22.81 -6.94
C ALA A 63 -23.35 22.38 -5.96
N VAL A 64 -22.97 21.82 -4.80
CA VAL A 64 -23.91 21.44 -3.74
C VAL A 64 -24.56 22.67 -3.12
N PHE A 65 -23.78 23.74 -2.91
CA PHE A 65 -24.33 25.03 -2.45
C PHE A 65 -25.30 25.64 -3.46
N ARG A 66 -24.92 25.62 -4.75
CA ARG A 66 -25.77 26.14 -5.82
C ARG A 66 -27.08 25.38 -5.91
N ALA A 67 -27.05 24.07 -5.89
CA ALA A 67 -28.24 23.22 -5.92
C ALA A 67 -29.17 23.50 -4.72
N GLY A 68 -28.59 23.69 -3.52
CA GLY A 68 -29.38 24.05 -2.32
C GLY A 68 -29.98 25.45 -2.36
N ILE A 69 -29.43 26.39 -3.17
CA ILE A 69 -29.97 27.73 -3.38
C ILE A 69 -31.05 27.73 -4.49
N GLU A 70 -30.80 26.98 -5.58
CA GLU A 70 -31.71 26.92 -6.74
C GLU A 70 -32.97 26.09 -6.47
N ASP A 71 -32.84 25.04 -5.65
CA ASP A 71 -33.98 24.20 -5.22
C ASP A 71 -33.93 24.00 -3.69
N PRO A 72 -34.33 25.02 -2.91
CA PRO A 72 -34.25 24.94 -1.47
C PRO A 72 -35.21 23.85 -0.96
N PRO A 73 -34.72 22.90 -0.15
CA PRO A 73 -35.59 21.94 0.52
C PRO A 73 -36.61 22.70 1.37
N GLY A 74 -37.81 22.15 1.45
CA GLY A 74 -38.93 22.78 2.21
C GLY A 74 -38.45 23.26 3.58
N SER A 75 -39.04 24.33 4.10
CA SER A 75 -38.55 25.24 5.13
C SER A 75 -38.02 24.64 6.45
N ASP A 76 -38.14 23.33 6.65
CA ASP A 76 -37.77 22.66 7.92
C ASP A 76 -36.64 21.60 7.80
N SER A 77 -36.03 21.44 6.63
CA SER A 77 -34.96 20.44 6.46
C SER A 77 -33.62 21.11 6.18
N PRO A 78 -32.60 20.89 7.03
CA PRO A 78 -31.26 21.41 6.77
C PRO A 78 -30.62 20.75 5.52
N VAL A 79 -30.00 21.54 4.67
CA VAL A 79 -29.16 21.02 3.57
C VAL A 79 -27.84 20.53 4.19
N ILE A 80 -27.62 19.23 4.17
CA ILE A 80 -26.38 18.63 4.66
C ILE A 80 -25.42 18.52 3.47
N CYS A 81 -24.44 19.42 3.42
CA CYS A 81 -23.32 19.31 2.48
C CYS A 81 -22.27 18.37 3.05
N ARG A 82 -21.96 17.31 2.36
CA ARG A 82 -20.83 16.45 2.71
C ARG A 82 -19.57 17.00 2.04
N PRO A 83 -18.55 17.40 2.81
CA PRO A 83 -17.30 17.85 2.22
C PRO A 83 -16.56 16.69 1.58
N GLU A 84 -15.81 16.99 0.53
CA GLU A 84 -14.84 16.08 -0.05
C GLU A 84 -13.51 16.23 0.69
N PHE A 85 -12.95 15.12 1.16
CA PHE A 85 -11.65 15.09 1.83
C PHE A 85 -10.58 14.63 0.85
N LEU A 86 -9.77 15.58 0.39
CA LEU A 86 -8.69 15.32 -0.57
C LEU A 86 -7.38 15.15 0.18
N ILE A 87 -6.97 13.90 0.39
CA ILE A 87 -5.70 13.56 1.04
C ILE A 87 -4.55 13.84 0.08
N ARG A 88 -3.63 14.70 0.51
CA ARG A 88 -2.42 15.07 -0.21
C ARG A 88 -1.19 14.93 0.70
N HIS A 89 -0.09 15.55 0.32
CA HIS A 89 1.21 15.33 0.92
C HIS A 89 1.45 16.01 2.29
N SER A 90 0.58 16.90 2.74
CA SER A 90 0.77 17.60 4.02
C SER A 90 0.30 16.82 5.24
N THR A 91 -0.35 15.67 5.04
CA THR A 91 -0.78 14.77 6.11
C THR A 91 -0.24 13.37 5.89
N GLY A 92 -0.17 12.62 6.96
CA GLY A 92 0.32 11.26 6.97
C GLY A 92 1.80 11.16 7.29
N MET A 93 2.15 10.24 8.17
CA MET A 93 3.53 9.83 8.35
C MET A 93 3.97 9.10 7.08
N LEU A 94 5.14 9.48 6.56
CA LEU A 94 5.78 8.64 5.55
C LEU A 94 6.07 7.29 6.19
N PRO A 95 5.76 6.19 5.50
CA PRO A 95 6.12 4.87 5.99
C PRO A 95 7.63 4.81 6.19
N LYS A 96 8.04 4.07 7.20
CA LYS A 96 9.45 3.77 7.42
C LYS A 96 9.77 2.41 6.84
N ASP A 97 10.96 2.30 6.26
CA ASP A 97 11.51 1.01 5.90
C ASP A 97 11.84 0.17 7.16
N PRO A 98 12.27 -1.10 7.01
CA PRO A 98 12.68 -1.94 8.13
C PRO A 98 13.78 -1.35 9.00
N TYR A 99 14.55 -0.39 8.49
CA TYR A 99 15.66 0.27 9.18
C TYR A 99 15.29 1.63 9.78
N GLY A 100 14.01 2.01 9.72
CA GLY A 100 13.50 3.28 10.25
C GLY A 100 13.74 4.49 9.34
N GLN A 101 14.22 4.30 8.10
CA GLN A 101 14.37 5.37 7.13
C GLN A 101 12.99 5.76 6.57
N LEU A 102 12.74 7.06 6.43
CA LEU A 102 11.50 7.55 5.86
C LEU A 102 11.46 7.29 4.35
N ALA A 103 10.34 6.76 3.87
CA ALA A 103 10.13 6.60 2.43
C ALA A 103 10.12 7.96 1.71
N CYS A 104 10.67 7.99 0.52
CA CYS A 104 10.48 9.10 -0.40
C CYS A 104 9.06 9.10 -0.94
N ARG A 105 8.51 10.27 -1.18
CA ARG A 105 7.24 10.40 -1.89
C ARG A 105 7.45 10.29 -3.39
N GLU A 106 6.41 9.88 -4.10
CA GLU A 106 6.43 9.74 -5.55
C GLU A 106 6.90 11.01 -6.25
N ASN A 107 6.41 12.19 -5.84
CA ASN A 107 6.80 13.47 -6.42
C ASN A 107 8.29 13.85 -6.14
N ALA A 108 8.93 13.26 -5.14
CA ALA A 108 10.36 13.49 -4.90
C ALA A 108 11.26 12.80 -5.93
N VAL A 109 10.70 11.86 -6.72
CA VAL A 109 11.39 11.14 -7.80
C VAL A 109 11.11 11.75 -9.17
N ASN A 110 10.39 12.87 -9.25
CA ASN A 110 10.12 13.54 -10.53
C ASN A 110 11.39 14.17 -11.08
N LEU A 111 11.75 13.72 -12.28
CA LEU A 111 12.86 14.30 -13.03
C LEU A 111 12.45 15.60 -13.67
N SER A 112 13.28 16.63 -13.56
CA SER A 112 13.17 17.86 -14.34
C SER A 112 13.31 17.58 -15.84
N ILE A 113 12.85 18.50 -16.67
CA ILE A 113 13.00 18.38 -18.13
C ILE A 113 14.46 18.22 -18.53
N THR A 114 15.35 18.98 -17.90
CA THR A 114 16.80 18.92 -18.17
C THR A 114 17.38 17.56 -17.81
N GLU A 115 17.03 17.00 -16.66
CA GLU A 115 17.47 15.65 -16.24
C GLU A 115 16.95 14.59 -17.20
N LYS A 116 15.69 14.66 -17.62
CA LYS A 116 15.11 13.74 -18.62
C LYS A 116 15.91 13.78 -19.93
N MET A 117 16.21 14.98 -20.43
CA MET A 117 16.98 15.15 -21.66
C MET A 117 18.41 14.61 -21.53
N LEU A 118 19.06 14.80 -20.38
CA LEU A 118 20.40 14.25 -20.12
C LEU A 118 20.38 12.73 -20.08
N LEU A 119 19.40 12.13 -19.40
CA LEU A 119 19.24 10.68 -19.34
C LEU A 119 18.94 10.07 -20.71
N GLN A 120 18.04 10.69 -21.49
CA GLN A 120 17.71 10.27 -22.86
C GLN A 120 18.94 10.29 -23.78
N LYS A 121 19.81 11.30 -23.62
CA LYS A 121 21.05 11.43 -24.41
C LYS A 121 22.10 10.39 -24.00
N LYS A 122 22.22 10.11 -22.69
CA LYS A 122 23.21 9.16 -22.18
C LYS A 122 22.80 7.73 -22.49
N GLY A 123 21.50 7.42 -22.38
CA GLY A 123 21.00 6.06 -22.33
C GLY A 123 21.41 5.34 -21.04
N CYS A 124 20.89 4.17 -20.82
CA CYS A 124 21.27 3.29 -19.71
C CYS A 124 20.83 1.87 -20.05
N ARG A 125 21.63 0.88 -19.70
CA ARG A 125 21.27 -0.54 -19.84
C ARG A 125 20.73 -1.05 -18.52
N VAL A 126 19.44 -1.40 -18.46
CA VAL A 126 18.77 -1.82 -17.25
C VAL A 126 18.47 -3.31 -17.30
N GLY A 127 18.94 -4.03 -16.29
CA GLY A 127 18.59 -5.42 -16.03
C GLY A 127 17.34 -5.52 -15.15
N VAL A 128 16.45 -6.46 -15.47
CA VAL A 128 15.25 -6.73 -14.68
C VAL A 128 15.15 -8.22 -14.39
N SER A 129 15.01 -8.56 -13.11
CA SER A 129 14.81 -9.92 -12.62
C SER A 129 13.56 -10.00 -11.78
N PHE A 130 12.73 -11.01 -12.05
CA PHE A 130 11.56 -11.34 -11.23
C PHE A 130 11.77 -12.71 -10.58
N ALA A 131 11.34 -12.84 -9.33
CA ALA A 131 11.19 -14.16 -8.72
C ALA A 131 10.14 -15.01 -9.46
N GLN A 132 9.07 -14.35 -9.95
CA GLN A 132 8.04 -14.95 -10.79
C GLN A 132 7.48 -13.88 -11.74
N ALA A 133 7.73 -14.01 -13.05
CA ALA A 133 7.38 -13.00 -14.04
C ALA A 133 5.95 -13.14 -14.60
N ASP A 134 5.32 -14.31 -14.48
CA ASP A 134 4.02 -14.63 -15.09
C ASP A 134 2.80 -14.20 -14.26
N THR A 135 3.00 -13.59 -13.10
CA THR A 135 1.89 -13.06 -12.29
C THR A 135 1.38 -11.73 -12.86
N LEU A 136 0.09 -11.43 -12.67
CA LEU A 136 -0.49 -10.15 -13.05
C LEU A 136 0.27 -8.98 -12.43
N TYR A 137 0.64 -9.10 -11.15
CA TYR A 137 1.42 -8.10 -10.42
C TYR A 137 2.77 -7.83 -11.09
N SER A 138 3.54 -8.88 -11.40
CA SER A 138 4.83 -8.76 -12.08
C SER A 138 4.69 -8.17 -13.49
N GLN A 139 3.64 -8.53 -14.21
CA GLN A 139 3.36 -8.01 -15.54
C GLN A 139 3.05 -6.50 -15.51
N MET A 140 2.28 -6.04 -14.52
CA MET A 140 1.99 -4.60 -14.34
C MET A 140 3.27 -3.81 -14.01
N ILE A 141 4.12 -4.34 -13.12
CA ILE A 141 5.43 -3.72 -12.82
C ILE A 141 6.29 -3.65 -14.08
N LEU A 142 6.39 -4.75 -14.82
CA LEU A 142 7.18 -4.81 -16.04
C LEU A 142 6.68 -3.83 -17.10
N GLN A 143 5.36 -3.67 -17.22
CA GLN A 143 4.79 -2.67 -18.12
C GLN A 143 5.22 -1.26 -17.74
N GLY A 144 5.11 -0.88 -16.46
CA GLY A 144 5.58 0.42 -15.97
C GLY A 144 7.07 0.64 -16.21
N ILE A 145 7.90 -0.38 -15.96
CA ILE A 145 9.35 -0.33 -16.27
C ILE A 145 9.60 -0.09 -17.76
N ARG A 146 8.87 -0.78 -18.63
CA ARG A 146 9.00 -0.61 -20.09
C ARG A 146 8.59 0.79 -20.55
N GLU A 147 7.54 1.33 -20.02
CA GLU A 147 7.06 2.69 -20.32
C GLU A 147 8.11 3.75 -19.93
N VAL A 148 8.67 3.65 -18.71
CA VAL A 148 9.71 4.56 -18.25
C VAL A 148 10.98 4.39 -19.07
N ALA A 149 11.40 3.15 -19.35
CA ALA A 149 12.58 2.87 -20.17
C ALA A 149 12.43 3.45 -21.58
N ALA A 150 11.29 3.28 -22.21
CA ALA A 150 11.01 3.86 -23.54
C ALA A 150 11.05 5.40 -23.49
N ASN A 151 10.45 6.03 -22.48
CA ASN A 151 10.45 7.48 -22.31
C ASN A 151 11.83 8.08 -22.05
N LEU A 152 12.73 7.33 -21.41
CA LEU A 152 14.09 7.74 -21.08
C LEU A 152 15.14 7.23 -22.07
N ASN A 153 14.74 6.52 -23.13
CA ASN A 153 15.64 5.88 -24.08
C ASN A 153 16.64 4.89 -23.42
N PHE A 154 16.14 4.11 -22.44
CA PHE A 154 16.91 3.07 -21.78
C PHE A 154 16.75 1.73 -22.50
N GLU A 155 17.84 0.99 -22.62
CA GLU A 155 17.85 -0.38 -23.13
C GLU A 155 17.51 -1.36 -22.01
N LEU A 156 16.43 -2.14 -22.17
CA LEU A 156 16.15 -3.24 -21.27
C LEU A 156 16.84 -4.51 -21.76
N LEU A 157 17.67 -5.10 -20.90
CA LEU A 157 18.19 -6.44 -21.14
C LEU A 157 17.06 -7.48 -21.12
N PRO A 158 17.25 -8.69 -21.69
CA PRO A 158 16.26 -9.75 -21.58
C PRO A 158 15.82 -9.96 -20.13
N VAL A 159 14.51 -9.82 -19.89
CA VAL A 159 13.90 -9.95 -18.57
C VAL A 159 14.11 -11.37 -18.04
N GLN A 160 14.54 -11.48 -16.80
CA GLN A 160 14.81 -12.75 -16.16
C GLN A 160 13.63 -13.20 -15.30
N ASP A 161 13.35 -14.51 -15.28
CA ASP A 161 12.30 -15.13 -14.46
C ASP A 161 12.90 -16.31 -13.68
N ALA A 162 12.99 -16.16 -12.37
CA ALA A 162 13.57 -17.16 -11.48
C ALA A 162 12.63 -18.32 -11.15
N ARG A 163 11.37 -18.25 -11.54
CA ARG A 163 10.34 -19.28 -11.29
C ARG A 163 10.33 -19.75 -9.83
N LEU A 164 10.43 -18.80 -8.91
CA LEU A 164 10.50 -19.02 -7.46
C LEU A 164 11.71 -19.86 -7.01
N THR A 165 12.77 -19.92 -7.82
CA THR A 165 13.98 -20.67 -7.49
C THR A 165 15.12 -19.71 -7.14
N GLN A 166 15.52 -19.68 -5.87
CA GLN A 166 16.52 -18.75 -5.33
C GLN A 166 17.87 -18.84 -6.05
N THR A 167 18.39 -20.05 -6.27
CA THR A 167 19.68 -20.23 -6.96
C THR A 167 19.65 -19.74 -8.40
N LEU A 168 18.50 -19.81 -9.04
CA LEU A 168 18.29 -19.27 -10.37
C LEU A 168 18.25 -17.74 -10.33
N GLU A 169 17.57 -17.16 -9.34
CA GLU A 169 17.50 -15.71 -9.14
C GLU A 169 18.89 -15.10 -8.95
N GLU A 170 19.73 -15.68 -8.09
CA GLU A 170 21.12 -15.24 -7.91
C GLU A 170 21.92 -15.33 -9.21
N SER A 171 21.83 -16.46 -9.94
CA SER A 171 22.51 -16.65 -11.20
C SER A 171 22.10 -15.65 -12.27
N GLN A 172 20.83 -15.31 -12.31
CA GLN A 172 20.25 -14.32 -13.23
C GLN A 172 20.74 -12.90 -12.94
N LEU A 173 20.83 -12.53 -11.66
CA LEU A 173 21.41 -11.25 -11.26
C LEU A 173 22.86 -11.14 -11.69
N VAL A 174 23.66 -12.18 -11.49
CA VAL A 174 25.04 -12.24 -11.95
C VAL A 174 25.11 -12.15 -13.50
N TRP A 175 24.22 -12.85 -14.20
CA TRP A 175 24.12 -12.78 -15.66
C TRP A 175 23.83 -11.36 -16.16
N LEU A 176 22.90 -10.65 -15.53
CA LEU A 176 22.58 -9.25 -15.88
C LEU A 176 23.80 -8.34 -15.75
N LEU A 177 24.58 -8.49 -14.67
CA LEU A 177 25.81 -7.73 -14.46
C LEU A 177 26.87 -8.06 -15.53
N GLN A 178 27.07 -9.32 -15.83
CA GLN A 178 28.02 -9.76 -16.85
C GLN A 178 27.65 -9.31 -18.27
N ASN A 179 26.35 -9.13 -18.53
CA ASN A 179 25.83 -8.60 -19.80
C ASN A 179 25.76 -7.07 -19.83
N GLY A 180 26.38 -6.39 -18.88
CA GLY A 180 26.60 -4.96 -18.90
C GLY A 180 25.40 -4.14 -18.43
N ALA A 181 24.61 -4.67 -17.52
CA ALA A 181 23.62 -3.85 -16.82
C ALA A 181 24.32 -2.71 -16.06
N GLU A 182 23.84 -1.49 -16.24
CA GLU A 182 24.28 -0.29 -15.53
C GLU A 182 23.38 0.01 -14.31
N ALA A 183 22.19 -0.59 -14.27
CA ALA A 183 21.31 -0.66 -13.12
C ALA A 183 20.56 -1.99 -13.14
N VAL A 184 20.23 -2.54 -11.98
CA VAL A 184 19.47 -3.78 -11.85
C VAL A 184 18.25 -3.55 -10.97
N ILE A 185 17.08 -3.93 -11.47
CA ILE A 185 15.82 -3.97 -10.74
C ILE A 185 15.52 -5.44 -10.44
N SER A 186 15.43 -5.79 -9.15
CA SER A 186 15.05 -7.13 -8.72
C SER A 186 13.71 -7.07 -7.98
N VAL A 187 12.72 -7.76 -8.54
CA VAL A 187 11.41 -7.97 -7.91
C VAL A 187 11.42 -9.37 -7.32
N SER A 188 12.07 -9.47 -6.17
CA SER A 188 12.28 -10.73 -5.45
C SER A 188 11.08 -11.08 -4.59
N ASN A 189 10.87 -12.38 -4.36
CA ASN A 189 10.10 -12.80 -3.22
C ASN A 189 10.95 -12.58 -1.95
N ASP A 190 10.27 -12.31 -0.81
CA ASP A 190 10.94 -12.16 0.47
C ASP A 190 11.52 -13.49 0.93
N HIS A 191 12.64 -13.86 0.33
CA HIS A 191 13.47 -14.92 0.85
C HIS A 191 14.58 -14.28 1.66
N THR A 192 14.55 -14.48 2.98
CA THR A 192 15.66 -14.11 3.87
C THR A 192 17.01 -14.60 3.32
N GLU A 193 16.97 -15.71 2.60
CA GLU A 193 18.09 -16.33 1.89
C GLU A 193 18.67 -15.45 0.78
N MET A 194 17.91 -14.55 0.17
CA MET A 194 18.40 -13.61 -0.85
C MET A 194 19.23 -12.46 -0.27
N ALA A 195 19.22 -12.24 1.02
CA ALA A 195 20.04 -11.20 1.65
C ALA A 195 21.54 -11.39 1.39
N GLY A 196 22.03 -12.63 1.49
CA GLY A 196 23.42 -12.95 1.18
C GLY A 196 23.81 -12.70 -0.29
N PRO A 197 23.05 -13.18 -1.28
CA PRO A 197 23.24 -12.85 -2.69
C PRO A 197 23.25 -11.35 -2.98
N PHE A 198 22.29 -10.59 -2.49
CA PHE A 198 22.24 -9.14 -2.69
C PHE A 198 23.45 -8.42 -2.08
N ASP A 199 23.86 -8.81 -0.86
CA ASP A 199 25.04 -8.25 -0.21
C ASP A 199 26.34 -8.56 -1.01
N ARG A 200 26.48 -9.78 -1.54
CA ARG A 200 27.61 -10.15 -2.40
C ARG A 200 27.63 -9.32 -3.70
N ILE A 201 26.49 -9.17 -4.35
CA ILE A 201 26.36 -8.41 -5.59
C ILE A 201 26.70 -6.94 -5.34
N SER A 202 26.16 -6.34 -4.29
CA SER A 202 26.43 -4.95 -3.93
C SER A 202 27.90 -4.69 -3.65
N ARG A 203 28.60 -5.63 -2.99
CA ARG A 203 30.04 -5.50 -2.70
C ARG A 203 30.92 -5.76 -3.93
N SER A 204 30.48 -6.61 -4.83
CA SER A 204 31.27 -7.02 -6.01
C SER A 204 31.08 -6.11 -7.22
N SER A 205 30.02 -5.33 -7.26
CA SER A 205 29.71 -4.43 -8.37
C SER A 205 29.38 -3.01 -7.86
N ARG A 206 29.62 -2.00 -8.71
CA ARG A 206 29.17 -0.62 -8.48
C ARG A 206 27.83 -0.34 -9.13
N VAL A 207 27.18 -1.37 -9.66
CA VAL A 207 25.88 -1.24 -10.32
C VAL A 207 24.81 -1.06 -9.26
N PRO A 208 23.99 0.01 -9.31
CA PRO A 208 22.93 0.22 -8.36
C PRO A 208 21.90 -0.92 -8.46
N LEU A 209 21.61 -1.55 -7.31
CA LEU A 209 20.56 -2.54 -7.14
C LEU A 209 19.33 -1.84 -6.57
N ILE A 210 18.21 -1.97 -7.29
CA ILE A 210 16.90 -1.45 -6.88
C ILE A 210 16.03 -2.66 -6.56
N LEU A 211 15.51 -2.72 -5.34
CA LEU A 211 14.65 -3.81 -4.90
C LEU A 211 13.18 -3.40 -5.04
N GLY A 212 12.41 -4.24 -5.70
CA GLY A 212 10.97 -4.07 -5.85
C GLY A 212 10.20 -5.09 -5.02
N SER A 213 9.05 -4.67 -4.49
CA SER A 213 8.11 -5.49 -3.72
C SER A 213 8.52 -5.76 -2.27
N HIS A 214 9.60 -6.47 -2.01
CA HIS A 214 9.97 -6.90 -0.66
C HIS A 214 11.45 -6.68 -0.37
N LEU A 215 11.78 -6.46 0.92
CA LEU A 215 13.13 -6.39 1.44
C LEU A 215 13.38 -7.60 2.33
N PRO A 216 14.44 -8.39 2.08
CA PRO A 216 14.86 -9.44 3.00
C PRO A 216 15.15 -8.88 4.40
N ALA A 217 14.63 -9.52 5.45
CA ALA A 217 14.66 -9.02 6.82
C ALA A 217 16.05 -8.71 7.39
N ILE A 218 17.08 -9.42 6.91
CA ILE A 218 18.47 -9.29 7.39
C ILE A 218 19.39 -8.61 6.37
N LEU A 219 18.83 -8.02 5.30
CA LEU A 219 19.64 -7.35 4.29
C LEU A 219 20.27 -6.08 4.86
N SER A 220 21.56 -5.88 4.61
CA SER A 220 22.24 -4.64 4.99
C SER A 220 21.63 -3.44 4.25
N PRO A 221 21.40 -2.29 4.92
CA PRO A 221 20.91 -1.09 4.25
C PRO A 221 21.88 -0.55 3.19
N THR A 222 23.13 -1.01 3.17
CA THR A 222 24.13 -0.67 2.15
C THR A 222 24.15 -1.63 0.96
N ALA A 223 23.36 -2.70 0.98
CA ALA A 223 23.33 -3.71 -0.06
C ALA A 223 22.42 -3.36 -1.25
N TYR A 224 21.67 -2.29 -1.17
CA TYR A 224 20.83 -1.81 -2.25
C TYR A 224 20.88 -0.27 -2.33
N TYR A 225 20.57 0.25 -3.50
CA TYR A 225 20.54 1.69 -3.74
C TYR A 225 19.19 2.32 -3.36
N SER A 226 18.11 1.63 -3.68
CA SER A 226 16.74 2.05 -3.40
C SER A 226 15.82 0.83 -3.33
N CYS A 227 14.69 0.98 -2.65
CA CYS A 227 13.62 0.00 -2.71
C CYS A 227 12.26 0.66 -2.96
N VAL A 228 11.40 -0.09 -3.64
CA VAL A 228 10.00 0.28 -3.87
C VAL A 228 9.13 -0.82 -3.27
N THR A 229 8.41 -0.50 -2.21
CA THR A 229 7.60 -1.46 -1.46
C THR A 229 6.26 -0.86 -1.08
N THR A 230 5.31 -1.69 -0.66
CA THR A 230 4.02 -1.26 -0.14
C THR A 230 4.11 -0.90 1.35
N ASN A 231 3.19 -0.04 1.81
CA ASN A 231 3.05 0.21 3.24
C ASN A 231 2.17 -0.88 3.88
N ASP A 232 2.79 -1.96 4.32
CA ASP A 232 2.07 -3.13 4.83
C ASP A 232 1.43 -2.90 6.20
N GLU A 233 2.00 -2.01 7.03
CA GLU A 233 1.34 -1.59 8.26
C GLU A 233 0.02 -0.85 7.97
N GLU A 234 0.04 0.07 7.01
CA GLU A 234 -1.16 0.81 6.60
C GLU A 234 -2.19 -0.13 5.96
N LYS A 235 -1.74 -1.07 5.14
CA LYS A 235 -2.60 -2.10 4.56
C LYS A 235 -3.32 -2.93 5.63
N GLY A 236 -2.60 -3.33 6.68
CA GLY A 236 -3.20 -4.04 7.82
C GLY A 236 -4.19 -3.18 8.60
N ARG A 237 -3.88 -1.91 8.81
CA ARG A 237 -4.74 -0.94 9.47
C ARG A 237 -6.04 -0.72 8.69
N GLN A 238 -5.92 -0.49 7.38
CA GLN A 238 -7.08 -0.32 6.50
C GLN A 238 -7.96 -1.57 6.45
N ALA A 239 -7.36 -2.76 6.40
CA ALA A 239 -8.10 -4.01 6.44
C ALA A 239 -8.90 -4.18 7.74
N ALA A 240 -8.34 -3.80 8.89
CA ALA A 240 -9.04 -3.82 10.17
C ALA A 240 -10.20 -2.82 10.22
N GLN A 241 -9.98 -1.59 9.75
CA GLN A 241 -11.01 -0.56 9.66
C GLN A 241 -12.15 -1.01 8.76
N PHE A 242 -11.83 -1.51 7.59
CA PHE A 242 -12.82 -1.99 6.63
C PHE A 242 -13.64 -3.17 7.17
N LEU A 243 -13.00 -4.13 7.84
CA LEU A 243 -13.69 -5.20 8.56
C LEU A 243 -14.67 -4.65 9.58
N ALA A 244 -14.24 -3.68 10.39
CA ALA A 244 -15.08 -3.08 11.43
C ALA A 244 -16.26 -2.31 10.81
N GLU A 245 -16.04 -1.53 9.78
CA GLU A 245 -17.08 -0.79 9.04
C GLU A 245 -18.13 -1.71 8.44
N GLN A 246 -17.74 -2.91 7.99
CA GLN A 246 -18.66 -3.87 7.40
C GLN A 246 -19.36 -4.74 8.44
N MET A 247 -18.72 -5.06 9.54
CA MET A 247 -19.23 -5.99 10.53
C MET A 247 -20.06 -5.31 11.62
N LEU A 248 -19.58 -4.24 12.23
CA LEU A 248 -20.20 -3.65 13.42
C LEU A 248 -21.61 -3.07 13.17
N PRO A 249 -21.89 -2.36 12.05
CA PRO A 249 -23.25 -1.87 11.79
C PRO A 249 -24.28 -2.98 11.61
N ARG A 250 -23.84 -4.20 11.26
CA ARG A 250 -24.67 -5.40 11.10
C ARG A 250 -24.76 -6.23 12.39
N GLY A 251 -24.10 -5.78 13.48
CA GLY A 251 -24.03 -6.52 14.74
C GLY A 251 -23.12 -7.76 14.69
N LEU A 252 -22.25 -7.86 13.68
CA LEU A 252 -21.33 -8.97 13.49
C LEU A 252 -20.04 -8.74 14.28
N GLN A 253 -19.55 -9.75 14.98
CA GLN A 253 -18.42 -9.61 15.90
C GLN A 253 -17.40 -10.76 15.85
N ARG A 254 -17.70 -11.86 15.14
CA ARG A 254 -16.94 -13.11 15.20
C ARG A 254 -16.09 -13.30 13.93
N LEU A 255 -14.79 -13.07 14.06
CA LEU A 255 -13.82 -13.00 12.97
C LEU A 255 -12.84 -14.18 13.02
N ILE A 256 -12.52 -14.74 11.86
CA ILE A 256 -11.41 -15.69 11.67
C ILE A 256 -10.38 -15.07 10.73
N LEU A 257 -9.10 -15.29 11.03
CA LEU A 257 -7.97 -14.81 10.24
C LEU A 257 -7.25 -16.00 9.58
N ILE A 258 -7.10 -15.95 8.26
CA ILE A 258 -6.39 -16.97 7.49
C ILE A 258 -5.19 -16.31 6.81
N THR A 259 -3.99 -16.70 7.20
CA THR A 259 -2.74 -16.18 6.68
C THR A 259 -2.01 -17.21 5.84
N ASP A 260 -1.19 -16.77 4.89
CA ASP A 260 -0.36 -17.68 4.09
C ASP A 260 0.89 -18.11 4.88
N LYS A 261 1.24 -19.40 4.81
CA LYS A 261 2.47 -19.95 5.42
C LYS A 261 3.75 -19.31 4.83
N ARG A 262 3.68 -18.82 3.60
CA ARG A 262 4.76 -18.02 2.98
C ARG A 262 4.79 -16.60 3.54
N THR A 263 4.52 -16.45 4.85
CA THR A 263 4.55 -15.15 5.49
C THR A 263 5.95 -14.57 5.46
N ASN A 264 6.07 -13.49 4.72
CA ASN A 264 7.22 -12.62 4.73
C ASN A 264 7.09 -11.57 5.85
N MET A 265 8.13 -10.78 6.08
CA MET A 265 8.12 -9.72 7.08
C MET A 265 6.98 -8.71 6.85
N ASP A 266 6.67 -8.43 5.60
CA ASP A 266 5.63 -7.50 5.21
C ASP A 266 4.24 -8.04 5.56
N SER A 267 4.01 -9.33 5.32
CA SER A 267 2.79 -10.02 5.75
C SER A 267 2.64 -10.03 7.28
N GLN A 268 3.73 -10.22 8.01
CA GLN A 268 3.72 -10.17 9.47
C GLN A 268 3.39 -8.75 9.97
N ARG A 269 3.95 -7.70 9.39
CA ARG A 269 3.64 -6.30 9.72
C ARG A 269 2.18 -5.97 9.44
N CYS A 270 1.68 -6.38 8.28
CA CYS A 270 0.27 -6.23 7.93
C CYS A 270 -0.63 -6.88 8.99
N MET A 271 -0.34 -8.12 9.37
CA MET A 271 -1.12 -8.85 10.36
C MET A 271 -1.01 -8.23 11.76
N GLN A 272 0.19 -7.82 12.17
CA GLN A 272 0.39 -7.15 13.46
C GLN A 272 -0.39 -5.83 13.54
N ALA A 273 -0.35 -5.03 12.47
CA ALA A 273 -1.10 -3.78 12.40
C ALA A 273 -2.62 -4.02 12.42
N LEU A 274 -3.11 -5.04 11.68
CA LEU A 274 -4.51 -5.44 11.69
C LEU A 274 -4.97 -5.82 13.11
N LEU A 275 -4.23 -6.69 13.79
CA LEU A 275 -4.55 -7.13 15.15
C LEU A 275 -4.48 -5.98 16.16
N ALA A 276 -3.49 -5.09 16.04
CA ALA A 276 -3.35 -3.93 16.91
C ALA A 276 -4.56 -2.99 16.82
N VAL A 277 -5.02 -2.70 15.60
CA VAL A 277 -6.21 -1.86 15.36
C VAL A 277 -7.47 -2.55 15.84
N LEU A 278 -7.67 -3.84 15.54
CA LEU A 278 -8.85 -4.56 16.03
C LEU A 278 -8.92 -4.57 17.57
N SER A 279 -7.80 -4.83 18.25
CA SER A 279 -7.78 -4.88 19.70
C SER A 279 -7.88 -3.52 20.37
N GLY A 280 -7.32 -2.45 19.77
CA GLY A 280 -7.32 -1.11 20.32
C GLY A 280 -8.59 -0.33 20.00
N ASP A 281 -8.97 -0.29 18.73
CA ASP A 281 -10.04 0.60 18.26
C ASP A 281 -11.40 -0.12 18.14
N TYR A 282 -11.39 -1.45 17.92
CA TYR A 282 -12.61 -2.24 17.69
C TYR A 282 -12.73 -3.47 18.59
N PRO A 283 -12.68 -3.32 19.92
CA PRO A 283 -12.64 -4.44 20.88
C PRO A 283 -13.91 -5.33 20.87
N LEU A 284 -14.96 -4.92 20.20
CA LEU A 284 -16.16 -5.73 20.01
C LEU A 284 -15.95 -6.85 18.99
N ILE A 285 -15.00 -6.70 18.06
CA ILE A 285 -14.66 -7.74 17.09
C ILE A 285 -13.75 -8.74 17.78
N ARG A 286 -14.23 -9.97 17.89
CA ARG A 286 -13.51 -11.08 18.53
C ARG A 286 -12.87 -11.95 17.49
N VAL A 287 -11.55 -12.03 17.48
CA VAL A 287 -10.82 -13.02 16.69
C VAL A 287 -10.99 -14.38 17.35
N LEU A 288 -11.74 -15.28 16.69
CA LEU A 288 -12.02 -16.63 17.18
C LEU A 288 -10.81 -17.53 17.00
N GLU A 289 -10.17 -17.42 15.84
CA GLU A 289 -9.02 -18.24 15.47
C GLU A 289 -8.14 -17.49 14.46
N GLN A 290 -6.84 -17.74 14.54
CA GLN A 290 -5.87 -17.31 13.54
C GLN A 290 -5.09 -18.52 13.08
N VAL A 291 -5.20 -18.86 11.80
CA VAL A 291 -4.49 -20.00 11.22
C VAL A 291 -3.57 -19.55 10.11
N THR A 292 -2.44 -20.24 10.03
CA THR A 292 -1.46 -20.06 8.95
C THR A 292 -1.49 -21.31 8.08
N VAL A 293 -1.84 -21.14 6.80
CA VAL A 293 -2.03 -22.25 5.86
C VAL A 293 -1.14 -22.07 4.63
N GLN A 294 -0.78 -23.18 4.00
CA GLN A 294 -0.22 -23.13 2.66
C GLN A 294 -1.38 -22.97 1.67
N SER A 295 -1.27 -22.06 0.69
CA SER A 295 -2.37 -21.73 -0.23
C SER A 295 -3.02 -22.95 -0.90
N SER A 296 -2.23 -23.97 -1.25
CA SER A 296 -2.76 -25.23 -1.81
C SER A 296 -3.71 -26.01 -0.89
N TYR A 297 -3.68 -25.76 0.41
CA TYR A 297 -4.54 -26.38 1.42
C TYR A 297 -5.52 -25.39 2.06
N GLY A 298 -5.60 -24.17 1.54
CA GLY A 298 -6.37 -23.07 2.13
C GLY A 298 -7.85 -23.40 2.27
N LEU A 299 -8.49 -23.90 1.22
CA LEU A 299 -9.89 -24.29 1.26
C LEU A 299 -10.15 -25.51 2.18
N GLN A 300 -9.23 -26.47 2.25
CA GLN A 300 -9.37 -27.61 3.14
C GLN A 300 -9.30 -27.20 4.61
N ALA A 301 -8.34 -26.35 4.95
CA ALA A 301 -8.21 -25.78 6.30
C ALA A 301 -9.45 -24.96 6.67
N PHE A 302 -9.95 -24.15 5.73
CA PHE A 302 -11.18 -23.39 5.95
C PHE A 302 -12.39 -24.26 6.23
N ARG A 303 -12.57 -25.39 5.53
CA ARG A 303 -13.69 -26.33 5.81
C ARG A 303 -13.66 -26.85 7.23
N GLN A 304 -12.47 -27.16 7.77
CA GLN A 304 -12.32 -27.58 9.18
C GLN A 304 -12.71 -26.44 10.14
N LEU A 305 -12.28 -25.21 9.84
CA LEU A 305 -12.66 -24.05 10.64
C LEU A 305 -14.19 -23.77 10.55
N TYR A 306 -14.79 -23.98 9.39
CA TYR A 306 -16.23 -23.81 9.19
C TYR A 306 -17.06 -24.79 10.02
N GLU A 307 -16.59 -26.03 10.16
CA GLU A 307 -17.22 -27.04 11.04
C GLU A 307 -17.00 -26.70 12.52
N GLN A 308 -15.83 -26.19 12.88
CA GLN A 308 -15.48 -25.84 14.25
C GLN A 308 -16.15 -24.54 14.73
N TYR A 309 -16.32 -23.58 13.84
CA TYR A 309 -16.89 -22.26 14.13
C TYR A 309 -18.08 -21.95 13.20
N PRO A 310 -19.19 -22.68 13.30
CA PRO A 310 -20.33 -22.52 12.39
C PRO A 310 -21.00 -21.15 12.49
N ASP A 311 -20.74 -20.43 13.57
CA ASP A 311 -21.24 -19.09 13.87
C ASP A 311 -20.25 -17.97 13.55
N MET A 312 -19.19 -18.27 12.75
CA MET A 312 -18.33 -17.23 12.21
C MET A 312 -19.12 -16.23 11.36
N GLN A 313 -18.70 -14.97 11.37
CA GLN A 313 -19.42 -13.87 10.73
C GLN A 313 -18.53 -13.04 9.82
N GLY A 314 -17.23 -13.11 10.01
CA GLY A 314 -16.24 -12.42 9.21
C GLY A 314 -14.98 -13.26 8.97
N LEU A 315 -14.33 -12.99 7.86
CA LEU A 315 -13.08 -13.62 7.45
C LEU A 315 -12.12 -12.55 6.94
N TYR A 316 -10.89 -12.60 7.42
CA TYR A 316 -9.76 -12.01 6.72
C TYR A 316 -8.94 -13.13 6.09
N VAL A 317 -8.74 -13.08 4.80
CA VAL A 317 -7.99 -14.09 4.05
C VAL A 317 -6.87 -13.40 3.29
N GLN A 318 -5.63 -13.67 3.65
CA GLN A 318 -4.48 -13.00 3.07
C GLN A 318 -4.27 -13.32 1.58
N ASP A 319 -4.36 -14.59 1.19
CA ASP A 319 -4.17 -15.04 -0.19
C ASP A 319 -5.45 -14.88 -1.01
N ALA A 320 -5.35 -14.14 -2.12
CA ALA A 320 -6.48 -13.86 -3.00
C ALA A 320 -7.08 -15.10 -3.67
N GLY A 321 -6.25 -16.10 -3.97
CA GLY A 321 -6.72 -17.36 -4.56
C GLY A 321 -7.56 -18.15 -3.56
N VAL A 322 -7.06 -18.30 -2.34
CA VAL A 322 -7.76 -18.94 -1.23
C VAL A 322 -9.07 -18.22 -0.90
N ALA A 323 -9.02 -16.89 -0.86
CA ALA A 323 -10.20 -16.07 -0.60
C ALA A 323 -11.31 -16.31 -1.64
N ALA A 324 -10.94 -16.39 -2.92
CA ALA A 324 -11.88 -16.66 -4.00
C ALA A 324 -12.48 -18.08 -3.94
N GLU A 325 -11.70 -19.07 -3.51
CA GLU A 325 -12.18 -20.44 -3.31
C GLU A 325 -13.13 -20.54 -2.13
N ILE A 326 -12.80 -19.88 -1.02
CA ILE A 326 -13.65 -19.81 0.17
C ILE A 326 -14.97 -19.12 -0.15
N SER A 327 -14.94 -17.99 -0.85
CA SER A 327 -16.15 -17.28 -1.26
C SER A 327 -17.09 -18.19 -2.08
N ARG A 328 -16.55 -18.88 -3.08
CA ARG A 328 -17.36 -19.85 -3.87
C ARG A 328 -17.94 -20.97 -3.01
N PHE A 329 -17.16 -21.51 -2.07
CA PHE A 329 -17.66 -22.52 -1.15
C PHE A 329 -18.80 -21.99 -0.28
N LEU A 330 -18.66 -20.82 0.29
CA LEU A 330 -19.70 -20.18 1.13
C LEU A 330 -20.98 -19.93 0.34
N CYS A 331 -20.90 -19.50 -0.93
CA CYS A 331 -22.06 -19.37 -1.82
C CYS A 331 -22.77 -20.72 -1.98
N THR A 332 -22.04 -21.83 -2.16
CA THR A 332 -22.70 -23.17 -2.27
C THR A 332 -23.36 -23.60 -0.98
N CYS A 333 -22.92 -23.06 0.17
CA CYS A 333 -23.51 -23.32 1.49
C CYS A 333 -24.63 -22.33 1.87
N GLY A 334 -24.95 -21.35 1.01
CA GLY A 334 -25.93 -20.31 1.30
C GLY A 334 -25.48 -19.33 2.40
N ARG A 335 -24.16 -19.19 2.63
CA ARG A 335 -23.55 -18.34 3.66
C ARG A 335 -22.92 -17.08 3.05
N GLU A 336 -23.69 -16.39 2.24
CA GLU A 336 -23.29 -15.09 1.67
C GLU A 336 -23.34 -13.93 2.69
N ASP A 337 -23.86 -14.23 3.88
CA ASP A 337 -23.90 -13.32 5.04
C ASP A 337 -22.53 -13.06 5.66
N ILE A 338 -21.54 -13.93 5.43
CA ILE A 338 -20.19 -13.79 5.98
C ILE A 338 -19.41 -12.73 5.21
N VAL A 339 -18.90 -11.73 5.96
CA VAL A 339 -18.02 -10.68 5.41
C VAL A 339 -16.64 -11.26 5.10
N ILE A 340 -16.17 -11.11 3.87
CA ILE A 340 -14.82 -11.53 3.46
C ILE A 340 -14.00 -10.32 3.07
N VAL A 341 -12.84 -10.16 3.69
CA VAL A 341 -11.85 -9.12 3.35
C VAL A 341 -10.51 -9.78 3.01
N THR A 342 -9.87 -9.27 1.95
CA THR A 342 -8.53 -9.68 1.57
C THR A 342 -7.66 -8.46 1.31
N SER A 343 -6.36 -8.60 1.54
CA SER A 343 -5.37 -7.55 1.23
C SER A 343 -4.75 -7.71 -0.17
N GLN A 344 -5.18 -8.70 -0.94
CA GLN A 344 -4.70 -8.95 -2.29
C GLN A 344 -5.87 -8.95 -3.28
N LEU A 345 -5.63 -8.50 -4.49
CA LEU A 345 -6.60 -8.49 -5.57
C LEU A 345 -6.09 -9.35 -6.73
N ASN A 346 -6.99 -10.19 -7.26
CA ASN A 346 -6.79 -10.88 -8.53
C ASN A 346 -8.02 -10.71 -9.41
N SER A 347 -7.95 -11.14 -10.68
CA SER A 347 -9.06 -10.99 -11.63
C SER A 347 -10.33 -11.70 -11.19
N THR A 348 -10.21 -12.83 -10.49
CA THR A 348 -11.36 -13.60 -9.99
C THR A 348 -12.10 -12.82 -8.90
N ILE A 349 -11.37 -12.27 -7.90
CA ILE A 349 -11.96 -11.45 -6.83
C ILE A 349 -12.55 -10.17 -7.41
N ALA A 350 -11.83 -9.49 -8.30
CA ALA A 350 -12.33 -8.29 -8.94
C ALA A 350 -13.68 -8.53 -9.64
N ASN A 351 -13.79 -9.63 -10.38
CA ASN A 351 -15.04 -10.01 -11.03
C ASN A 351 -16.15 -10.38 -10.02
N GLN A 352 -15.81 -11.06 -8.92
CA GLN A 352 -16.79 -11.38 -7.87
C GLN A 352 -17.30 -10.12 -7.17
N ILE A 353 -16.44 -9.17 -6.85
CA ILE A 353 -16.84 -7.87 -6.28
C ILE A 353 -17.76 -7.12 -7.25
N LEU A 354 -17.38 -7.02 -8.53
CA LEU A 354 -18.18 -6.34 -9.55
C LEU A 354 -19.56 -6.98 -9.76
N GLN A 355 -19.68 -8.29 -9.55
CA GLN A 355 -20.94 -9.04 -9.66
C GLN A 355 -21.73 -9.04 -8.35
N SER A 356 -21.21 -8.42 -7.28
CA SER A 356 -21.77 -8.44 -5.93
C SER A 356 -22.09 -9.85 -5.42
N ALA A 357 -21.25 -10.82 -5.80
CA ALA A 357 -21.43 -12.23 -5.45
C ALA A 357 -20.57 -12.62 -4.24
N GLY A 358 -21.13 -13.37 -3.29
CA GLY A 358 -20.37 -14.13 -2.31
C GLY A 358 -19.83 -13.36 -1.11
N GLY A 359 -20.61 -12.46 -0.50
CA GLY A 359 -20.19 -11.80 0.77
C GLY A 359 -19.06 -10.78 0.63
N TRP A 360 -18.62 -10.52 -0.60
CA TRP A 360 -17.63 -9.49 -0.87
C TRP A 360 -18.22 -8.09 -0.68
N VAL A 361 -17.45 -7.25 0.00
CA VAL A 361 -17.76 -5.84 0.16
C VAL A 361 -16.54 -5.07 -0.36
N GLY A 362 -16.73 -4.33 -1.43
CA GLY A 362 -15.71 -3.52 -2.08
C GLY A 362 -15.81 -2.04 -1.74
#